data_bcc838058ccd812e5dabded3010c1b7f
#
_entry.id   bcc838058ccd812e5dabded3010c1b7f
#
_cell.length_a   1.000
_cell.length_b   1.000
_cell.length_c   1.000
_cell.angle_alpha   90.00
_cell.angle_beta   90.00
_cell.angle_gamma   90.00
#
_symmetry.space_group_name_H-M   'P 1'
#
loop_
_entity.id
_entity.type
_entity.pdbx_description
1 polymer ?
#
loop_
_entity_poly.entity_id
_entity_poly.type
_entity_poly.pdbx_seq_one_letter_code
_entity_poly.pdbx_strand_id
1 'polypeptide(L)'
;AKILFDILTDQKKDVRLIGNIGNPALSEKKISKKTFFVIEVSSYQLEYSKIFSAKYAVILNISVDHIERHKNLTNYVNAKFKLLASQNNKSFAFVKKNDRLINQKIRKNKFKSKIYKVDTLNMNKLSNQLNNKYFISDGNKENLSFILKIASNLKLNNTKLINSINNFRGLKYRQQIIFDSKNLTIINDSKSTGFASSENILKNLNDIYW
;
A
#
# COMPACT_ATOMS: atom_id res chain seq x y z
N ALA A 1 3.03 2.34 0.93
CA ALA A 1 4.33 2.27 1.63
C ALA A 1 4.57 3.54 2.47
N LYS A 2 4.66 4.73 1.86
CA LYS A 2 5.02 5.99 2.56
C LYS A 2 4.17 6.27 3.80
N ILE A 3 2.83 6.22 3.70
CA ILE A 3 1.96 6.47 4.86
C ILE A 3 2.19 5.47 6.02
N LEU A 4 2.42 4.20 5.72
CA LEU A 4 2.76 3.22 6.77
C LEU A 4 4.09 3.55 7.44
N PHE A 5 5.06 3.99 6.67
CA PHE A 5 6.34 4.49 7.20
C PHE A 5 6.12 5.68 8.14
N ASP A 6 5.33 6.68 7.74
CA ASP A 6 5.04 7.87 8.55
C ASP A 6 4.33 7.48 9.86
N ILE A 7 3.30 6.64 9.79
CA ILE A 7 2.59 6.13 10.96
C ILE A 7 3.54 5.42 11.94
N LEU A 8 4.44 4.58 11.45
CA LEU A 8 5.40 3.88 12.30
C LEU A 8 6.42 4.84 12.92
N THR A 9 6.83 5.87 12.18
CA THR A 9 7.71 6.94 12.68
C THR A 9 7.03 7.72 13.81
N ASP A 10 5.78 8.12 13.64
CA ASP A 10 4.99 8.83 14.66
C ASP A 10 4.72 7.96 15.89
N GLN A 11 4.70 6.65 15.72
CA GLN A 11 4.66 5.66 16.80
C GLN A 11 6.04 5.47 17.49
N LYS A 12 7.06 6.26 17.11
CA LYS A 12 8.45 6.18 17.60
C LYS A 12 9.11 4.80 17.39
N LYS A 13 8.78 4.14 16.26
CA LYS A 13 9.47 2.92 15.84
C LYS A 13 10.73 3.28 15.06
N ASP A 14 11.77 2.46 15.21
CA ASP A 14 12.91 2.52 14.30
C ASP A 14 12.49 1.91 12.96
N VAL A 15 12.28 2.76 11.94
CA VAL A 15 11.70 2.35 10.65
C VAL A 15 12.50 2.90 9.48
N ARG A 16 12.58 2.12 8.40
CA ARG A 16 13.21 2.49 7.13
C ARG A 16 12.22 2.31 6.00
N LEU A 17 12.18 3.27 5.09
CA LEU A 17 11.43 3.18 3.83
C LEU A 17 12.42 2.86 2.71
N ILE A 18 12.26 1.71 2.08
CA ILE A 18 13.23 1.19 1.12
C ILE A 18 12.54 0.53 -0.09
N GLY A 19 13.31 0.27 -1.13
CA GLY A 19 12.89 -0.47 -2.31
C GLY A 19 12.58 0.42 -3.50
N ASN A 20 11.42 0.25 -4.12
CA ASN A 20 10.99 1.03 -5.28
C ASN A 20 10.70 2.51 -4.94
N ILE A 21 10.55 2.80 -3.67
CA ILE A 21 10.41 4.14 -3.07
C ILE A 21 11.30 4.19 -1.81
N GLY A 22 11.86 5.36 -1.52
CA GLY A 22 12.78 5.53 -0.38
C GLY A 22 14.22 5.21 -0.75
N ASN A 23 15.00 4.73 0.22
CA ASN A 23 16.42 4.45 0.03
C ASN A 23 16.65 3.06 -0.59
N PRO A 24 17.77 2.84 -1.31
CA PRO A 24 18.21 1.49 -1.65
C PRO A 24 18.43 0.66 -0.39
N ALA A 25 17.96 -0.60 -0.38
CA ALA A 25 18.01 -1.45 0.81
C ALA A 25 19.45 -1.63 1.35
N LEU A 26 20.44 -1.73 0.47
CA LEU A 26 21.85 -1.94 0.84
C LEU A 26 22.55 -0.67 1.34
N SER A 27 21.93 0.51 1.23
CA SER A 27 22.48 1.75 1.78
C SER A 27 22.14 1.96 3.25
N GLU A 28 21.22 1.18 3.79
CA GLU A 28 20.78 1.32 5.18
C GLU A 28 21.84 0.87 6.17
N LYS A 29 22.04 1.71 7.19
CA LYS A 29 23.04 1.51 8.26
C LYS A 29 22.38 1.51 9.64
N LYS A 30 23.11 1.08 10.65
CA LYS A 30 22.65 1.05 12.06
C LYS A 30 21.34 0.26 12.22
N ILE A 31 21.27 -0.92 11.60
CA ILE A 31 20.13 -1.83 11.65
C ILE A 31 20.18 -2.69 12.91
N SER A 32 19.03 -2.87 13.54
CA SER A 32 18.88 -3.76 14.69
C SER A 32 17.74 -4.77 14.45
N LYS A 33 17.61 -5.75 15.34
CA LYS A 33 16.46 -6.69 15.33
C LYS A 33 15.11 -6.00 15.55
N LYS A 34 15.10 -4.73 16.01
CA LYS A 34 13.89 -3.93 16.26
C LYS A 34 13.56 -3.00 15.09
N THR A 35 14.45 -2.89 14.09
CA THR A 35 14.24 -2.03 12.93
C THR A 35 13.14 -2.60 12.03
N PHE A 36 12.14 -1.77 11.74
CA PHE A 36 11.10 -2.07 10.77
C PHE A 36 11.52 -1.61 9.37
N PHE A 37 11.34 -2.46 8.39
CA PHE A 37 11.49 -2.11 6.99
C PHE A 37 10.12 -2.06 6.32
N VAL A 38 9.72 -0.89 5.83
CA VAL A 38 8.60 -0.72 4.94
C VAL A 38 9.14 -0.76 3.52
N ILE A 39 8.86 -1.85 2.81
CA ILE A 39 9.47 -2.12 1.51
C ILE A 39 8.40 -2.04 0.43
N GLU A 40 8.60 -1.16 -0.55
CA GLU A 40 7.84 -1.21 -1.77
C GLU A 40 8.60 -2.04 -2.81
N VAL A 41 8.02 -3.15 -3.22
CA VAL A 41 8.68 -4.11 -4.10
C VAL A 41 7.89 -4.32 -5.39
N SER A 42 8.56 -4.20 -6.52
CA SER A 42 7.98 -4.48 -7.84
C SER A 42 7.93 -5.98 -8.15
N SER A 43 7.11 -6.36 -9.14
CA SER A 43 7.08 -7.74 -9.63
C SER A 43 8.43 -8.20 -10.20
N TYR A 44 9.20 -7.26 -10.78
CA TYR A 44 10.56 -7.53 -11.28
C TYR A 44 11.52 -7.89 -10.15
N GLN A 45 11.52 -7.11 -9.07
CA GLN A 45 12.35 -7.38 -7.90
C GLN A 45 11.99 -8.72 -7.26
N LEU A 46 10.70 -9.05 -7.16
CA LEU A 46 10.24 -10.33 -6.64
C LEU A 46 10.63 -11.50 -7.54
N GLU A 47 10.62 -11.31 -8.87
CA GLU A 47 11.03 -12.34 -9.83
C GLU A 47 12.46 -12.80 -9.59
N TYR A 48 13.37 -11.85 -9.33
CA TYR A 48 14.80 -12.14 -9.09
C TYR A 48 15.12 -12.47 -7.62
N SER A 49 14.20 -12.26 -6.71
CA SER A 49 14.42 -12.53 -5.29
C SER A 49 14.42 -14.02 -5.01
N LYS A 50 15.53 -14.53 -4.41
CA LYS A 50 15.68 -15.96 -4.04
C LYS A 50 15.37 -16.22 -2.57
N ILE A 51 15.82 -15.33 -1.68
CA ILE A 51 15.78 -15.53 -0.22
C ILE A 51 14.95 -14.49 0.53
N PHE A 52 14.33 -13.54 -0.19
CA PHE A 52 13.52 -12.47 0.44
C PHE A 52 12.26 -13.06 1.07
N SER A 53 12.05 -12.77 2.35
CA SER A 53 10.84 -13.12 3.07
C SER A 53 10.40 -11.97 3.98
N ALA A 54 9.15 -11.58 3.86
CA ALA A 54 8.55 -10.51 4.65
C ALA A 54 7.67 -11.07 5.76
N LYS A 55 7.78 -10.56 6.99
CA LYS A 55 6.87 -10.93 8.08
C LYS A 55 5.43 -10.48 7.79
N TYR A 56 5.27 -9.32 7.16
CA TYR A 56 3.99 -8.75 6.73
C TYR A 56 4.04 -8.53 5.23
N ALA A 57 3.24 -9.25 4.47
CA ALA A 57 3.13 -9.11 3.02
C ALA A 57 1.81 -8.45 2.65
N VAL A 58 1.82 -7.59 1.63
CA VAL A 58 0.61 -6.90 1.13
C VAL A 58 0.54 -7.04 -0.38
N ILE A 59 -0.59 -7.55 -0.87
CA ILE A 59 -0.94 -7.48 -2.29
C ILE A 59 -2.25 -6.69 -2.39
N LEU A 60 -2.14 -5.43 -2.84
CA LEU A 60 -3.27 -4.50 -2.91
C LEU A 60 -4.29 -4.95 -3.94
N ASN A 61 -3.85 -5.14 -5.17
CA ASN A 61 -4.65 -5.60 -6.30
C ASN A 61 -3.75 -6.22 -7.37
N ILE A 62 -4.35 -6.90 -8.33
CA ILE A 62 -3.68 -7.38 -9.54
C ILE A 62 -4.52 -6.97 -10.75
N SER A 63 -4.03 -6.02 -11.51
CA SER A 63 -4.50 -5.64 -12.84
C SER A 63 -3.53 -6.12 -13.90
N VAL A 64 -3.98 -6.19 -15.13
CA VAL A 64 -3.10 -6.50 -16.27
C VAL A 64 -2.08 -5.38 -16.44
N ASP A 65 -0.82 -5.72 -16.25
CA ASP A 65 0.30 -4.79 -16.35
C ASP A 65 1.61 -5.55 -16.63
N HIS A 66 2.59 -4.89 -17.19
CA HIS A 66 3.95 -5.45 -17.40
C HIS A 66 3.97 -6.80 -18.17
N ILE A 67 2.99 -7.03 -19.07
CA ILE A 67 2.89 -8.30 -19.82
C ILE A 67 4.04 -8.49 -20.79
N GLU A 68 4.57 -7.42 -21.36
CA GLU A 68 5.77 -7.43 -22.23
C GLU A 68 6.95 -8.11 -21.52
N ARG A 69 7.11 -7.81 -20.24
CA ARG A 69 8.21 -8.36 -19.42
C ARG A 69 7.92 -9.78 -18.91
N HIS A 70 6.72 -10.00 -18.39
CA HIS A 70 6.35 -11.29 -17.80
C HIS A 70 5.80 -12.30 -18.83
N LYS A 71 5.66 -11.89 -20.11
CA LYS A 71 5.13 -12.68 -21.23
C LYS A 71 3.63 -12.95 -21.15
N ASN A 72 3.07 -13.18 -19.98
CA ASN A 72 1.64 -13.41 -19.78
C ASN A 72 1.19 -13.06 -18.33
N LEU A 73 -0.11 -12.96 -18.16
CA LEU A 73 -0.74 -12.63 -16.88
C LEU A 73 -0.41 -13.64 -15.77
N THR A 74 -0.34 -14.93 -16.11
CA THR A 74 -0.03 -15.99 -15.15
C THR A 74 1.35 -15.82 -14.54
N ASN A 75 2.36 -15.53 -15.36
CA ASN A 75 3.72 -15.28 -14.89
C ASN A 75 3.78 -14.02 -14.02
N TYR A 76 3.09 -12.95 -14.40
CA TYR A 76 2.99 -11.72 -13.60
C TYR A 76 2.37 -11.99 -12.22
N VAL A 77 1.25 -12.72 -12.17
CA VAL A 77 0.63 -13.14 -10.91
C VAL A 77 1.58 -14.00 -10.09
N ASN A 78 2.25 -14.96 -10.72
CA ASN A 78 3.23 -15.81 -10.06
C ASN A 78 4.39 -15.02 -9.43
N ALA A 79 4.93 -14.05 -10.17
CA ALA A 79 6.00 -13.18 -9.67
C ALA A 79 5.55 -12.41 -8.41
N LYS A 80 4.37 -11.79 -8.41
CA LYS A 80 3.81 -11.12 -7.22
C LYS A 80 3.59 -12.08 -6.05
N PHE A 81 3.10 -13.28 -6.31
CA PHE A 81 2.83 -14.27 -5.27
C PHE A 81 4.06 -14.95 -4.68
N LYS A 82 5.25 -14.77 -5.27
CA LYS A 82 6.51 -15.13 -4.60
C LYS A 82 6.62 -14.49 -3.23
N LEU A 83 6.06 -13.29 -3.05
CA LEU A 83 6.01 -12.58 -1.77
C LEU A 83 5.33 -13.42 -0.68
N LEU A 84 4.24 -14.12 -0.99
CA LEU A 84 3.53 -14.99 -0.04
C LEU A 84 4.17 -16.37 0.03
N ALA A 85 4.68 -16.89 -1.09
CA ALA A 85 5.30 -18.21 -1.16
C ALA A 85 6.57 -18.29 -0.29
N SER A 86 7.29 -17.19 -0.12
CA SER A 86 8.49 -17.12 0.72
C SER A 86 8.19 -16.96 2.22
N GLN A 87 6.94 -16.78 2.60
CA GLN A 87 6.54 -16.60 4.01
C GLN A 87 6.46 -17.94 4.76
N ASN A 88 6.60 -17.86 6.09
CA ASN A 88 6.43 -18.99 7.00
C ASN A 88 5.14 -18.87 7.83
N ASN A 89 4.88 -19.81 8.72
CA ASN A 89 3.68 -19.86 9.57
C ASN A 89 3.58 -18.75 10.63
N LYS A 90 4.66 -18.01 10.88
CA LYS A 90 4.69 -16.83 11.78
C LYS A 90 4.47 -15.51 11.03
N SER A 91 4.25 -15.58 9.72
CA SER A 91 4.08 -14.42 8.84
C SER A 91 2.59 -14.15 8.56
N PHE A 92 2.30 -12.93 8.13
CA PHE A 92 0.96 -12.44 7.85
C PHE A 92 0.89 -11.90 6.42
N ALA A 93 -0.15 -12.27 5.69
CA ALA A 93 -0.42 -11.75 4.36
C ALA A 93 -1.75 -10.98 4.36
N PHE A 94 -1.77 -9.80 3.76
CA PHE A 94 -2.95 -8.98 3.60
C PHE A 94 -3.25 -8.85 2.11
N VAL A 95 -4.44 -9.26 1.70
CA VAL A 95 -4.84 -9.32 0.30
C VAL A 95 -6.24 -8.75 0.11
N LYS A 96 -6.53 -8.19 -1.05
CA LYS A 96 -7.87 -7.67 -1.37
C LYS A 96 -8.90 -8.79 -1.38
N LYS A 97 -10.00 -8.62 -0.64
CA LYS A 97 -11.07 -9.62 -0.49
C LYS A 97 -11.72 -9.97 -1.82
N ASN A 98 -12.04 -8.96 -2.63
CA ASN A 98 -12.85 -9.09 -3.83
C ASN A 98 -12.02 -9.06 -5.14
N ASP A 99 -10.72 -9.34 -5.08
CA ASP A 99 -9.89 -9.47 -6.28
C ASP A 99 -9.95 -10.92 -6.82
N ARG A 100 -10.38 -11.05 -8.07
CA ARG A 100 -10.59 -12.36 -8.73
C ARG A 100 -9.28 -13.15 -8.86
N LEU A 101 -8.20 -12.50 -9.34
CA LEU A 101 -6.92 -13.16 -9.59
C LEU A 101 -6.25 -13.58 -8.28
N ILE A 102 -6.30 -12.73 -7.26
CA ILE A 102 -5.81 -13.04 -5.92
C ILE A 102 -6.55 -14.25 -5.36
N ASN A 103 -7.90 -14.24 -5.41
CA ASN A 103 -8.69 -15.33 -4.85
C ASN A 103 -8.47 -16.67 -5.59
N GLN A 104 -8.35 -16.62 -6.92
CA GLN A 104 -8.02 -17.82 -7.71
C GLN A 104 -6.66 -18.40 -7.32
N LYS A 105 -5.66 -17.53 -7.17
CA LYS A 105 -4.30 -17.96 -6.80
C LYS A 105 -4.24 -18.55 -5.40
N ILE A 106 -4.94 -17.95 -4.44
CA ILE A 106 -5.01 -18.47 -3.05
C ILE A 106 -5.71 -19.82 -2.99
N ARG A 107 -6.79 -20.02 -3.76
CA ARG A 107 -7.50 -21.31 -3.80
C ARG A 107 -6.66 -22.46 -4.38
N LYS A 108 -5.83 -22.14 -5.39
CA LYS A 108 -5.00 -23.13 -6.09
C LYS A 108 -3.69 -23.48 -5.37
N ASN A 109 -3.30 -22.73 -4.35
CA ASN A 109 -2.00 -22.87 -3.69
C ASN A 109 -2.14 -22.85 -2.17
N LYS A 110 -1.32 -23.63 -1.48
CA LYS A 110 -1.20 -23.59 -0.02
C LYS A 110 -0.09 -22.63 0.37
N PHE A 111 -0.42 -21.59 1.14
CA PHE A 111 0.55 -20.64 1.71
C PHE A 111 0.68 -20.90 3.21
N LYS A 112 1.90 -20.80 3.74
CA LYS A 112 2.18 -21.03 5.16
C LYS A 112 1.73 -19.88 6.06
N SER A 113 1.70 -18.65 5.51
CA SER A 113 1.34 -17.45 6.27
C SER A 113 -0.16 -17.40 6.59
N LYS A 114 -0.51 -16.68 7.67
CA LYS A 114 -1.90 -16.35 7.99
C LYS A 114 -2.39 -15.27 7.03
N ILE A 115 -3.38 -15.62 6.20
CA ILE A 115 -3.93 -14.72 5.19
C ILE A 115 -5.14 -13.96 5.74
N TYR A 116 -5.08 -12.62 5.67
CA TYR A 116 -6.17 -11.72 5.96
C TYR A 116 -6.72 -11.14 4.65
N LYS A 117 -7.99 -11.40 4.38
CA LYS A 117 -8.73 -10.76 3.28
C LYS A 117 -9.22 -9.40 3.75
N VAL A 118 -8.70 -8.34 3.16
CA VAL A 118 -9.07 -6.96 3.50
C VAL A 118 -10.31 -6.57 2.70
N ASP A 119 -11.36 -6.20 3.41
CA ASP A 119 -12.58 -5.66 2.82
C ASP A 119 -12.36 -4.16 2.58
N THR A 120 -12.27 -3.76 1.33
CA THR A 120 -11.99 -2.37 0.95
C THR A 120 -13.27 -1.54 0.77
N LEU A 121 -14.44 -2.18 0.80
CA LEU A 121 -15.74 -1.52 0.71
C LEU A 121 -16.29 -1.12 2.08
N ASN A 122 -15.99 -1.92 3.11
CA ASN A 122 -16.43 -1.67 4.49
C ASN A 122 -15.24 -1.24 5.35
N MET A 123 -15.09 0.07 5.49
CA MET A 123 -14.07 0.61 6.38
C MET A 123 -14.47 0.48 7.86
N ASN A 124 -13.49 0.33 8.75
CA ASN A 124 -13.69 0.18 10.18
C ASN A 124 -14.34 1.44 10.81
N LYS A 125 -14.90 1.32 12.04
CA LYS A 125 -15.40 2.45 12.85
C LYS A 125 -14.40 3.62 12.99
N LEU A 126 -13.11 3.35 12.90
CA LEU A 126 -12.05 4.37 12.87
C LEU A 126 -12.13 5.32 11.66
N SER A 127 -12.71 4.87 10.54
CA SER A 127 -12.84 5.70 9.34
C SER A 127 -13.72 6.94 9.57
N ASN A 128 -14.67 6.90 10.48
CA ASN A 128 -15.53 8.03 10.81
C ASN A 128 -14.78 9.20 11.49
N GLN A 129 -13.56 8.96 11.97
CA GLN A 129 -12.68 9.97 12.56
C GLN A 129 -11.63 10.51 11.58
N LEU A 130 -11.68 10.03 10.32
CA LEU A 130 -10.74 10.40 9.28
C LEU A 130 -11.39 11.43 8.35
N ASN A 131 -10.78 12.60 8.27
CA ASN A 131 -11.27 13.74 7.48
C ASN A 131 -10.23 14.27 6.48
N ASN A 132 -9.24 13.44 6.12
CA ASN A 132 -8.20 13.83 5.18
C ASN A 132 -8.67 13.66 3.72
N LYS A 133 -8.72 14.76 2.98
CA LYS A 133 -9.12 14.82 1.56
C LYS A 133 -8.27 13.96 0.63
N TYR A 134 -7.03 13.60 1.02
CA TYR A 134 -6.21 12.68 0.23
C TYR A 134 -6.89 11.31 0.01
N PHE A 135 -7.71 10.88 0.96
CA PHE A 135 -8.40 9.59 0.89
C PHE A 135 -9.81 9.68 0.26
N ILE A 136 -10.08 10.71 -0.54
CA ILE A 136 -11.37 10.83 -1.23
C ILE A 136 -11.50 9.85 -2.40
N SER A 137 -10.41 9.58 -3.12
CA SER A 137 -10.42 8.64 -4.25
C SER A 137 -10.54 7.19 -3.79
N ASP A 138 -11.20 6.35 -4.58
CA ASP A 138 -11.43 4.95 -4.25
C ASP A 138 -10.12 4.17 -4.07
N GLY A 139 -9.12 4.44 -4.90
CA GLY A 139 -7.80 3.82 -4.77
C GLY A 139 -7.10 4.17 -3.45
N ASN A 140 -7.22 5.42 -2.99
CA ASN A 140 -6.64 5.84 -1.72
C ASN A 140 -7.45 5.31 -0.52
N LYS A 141 -8.79 5.21 -0.62
CA LYS A 141 -9.63 4.54 0.38
C LYS A 141 -9.26 3.06 0.51
N GLU A 142 -9.07 2.40 -0.63
CA GLU A 142 -8.61 1.01 -0.66
C GLU A 142 -7.26 0.86 0.06
N ASN A 143 -6.28 1.68 -0.29
CA ASN A 143 -4.98 1.70 0.37
C ASN A 143 -5.11 1.92 1.89
N LEU A 144 -6.00 2.83 2.30
CA LEU A 144 -6.26 3.12 3.71
C LEU A 144 -6.81 1.89 4.46
N SER A 145 -7.70 1.12 3.84
CA SER A 145 -8.25 -0.11 4.43
C SER A 145 -7.15 -1.12 4.78
N PHE A 146 -6.15 -1.26 3.92
CA PHE A 146 -4.97 -2.09 4.22
C PHE A 146 -4.15 -1.52 5.38
N ILE A 147 -3.92 -0.22 5.41
CA ILE A 147 -3.20 0.44 6.50
C ILE A 147 -3.87 0.20 7.84
N LEU A 148 -5.19 0.41 7.93
CA LEU A 148 -5.97 0.18 9.15
C LEU A 148 -5.88 -1.29 9.61
N LYS A 149 -5.94 -2.24 8.66
CA LYS A 149 -5.83 -3.66 8.98
C LYS A 149 -4.45 -4.05 9.49
N ILE A 150 -3.38 -3.50 8.89
CA ILE A 150 -1.99 -3.71 9.34
C ILE A 150 -1.78 -3.06 10.71
N ALA A 151 -2.24 -1.83 10.91
CA ALA A 151 -2.13 -1.10 12.18
C ALA A 151 -2.81 -1.86 13.33
N SER A 152 -4.00 -2.41 13.09
CA SER A 152 -4.70 -3.27 14.04
C SER A 152 -3.91 -4.53 14.38
N ASN A 153 -3.30 -5.19 13.38
CA ASN A 153 -2.48 -6.38 13.60
C ASN A 153 -1.20 -6.08 14.38
N LEU A 154 -0.61 -4.90 14.14
CA LEU A 154 0.57 -4.40 14.86
C LEU A 154 0.22 -3.80 16.24
N LYS A 155 -1.07 -3.72 16.61
CA LYS A 155 -1.58 -3.12 17.85
C LYS A 155 -1.05 -1.69 18.05
N LEU A 156 -1.09 -0.87 16.99
CA LEU A 156 -0.65 0.52 17.05
C LEU A 156 -1.61 1.38 17.88
N ASN A 157 -1.11 2.47 18.45
CA ASN A 157 -1.93 3.43 19.17
C ASN A 157 -2.88 4.16 18.20
N ASN A 158 -4.18 4.08 18.45
CA ASN A 158 -5.23 4.60 17.56
C ASN A 158 -5.19 6.12 17.41
N THR A 159 -4.98 6.86 18.50
CA THR A 159 -4.92 8.34 18.45
C THR A 159 -3.78 8.80 17.55
N LYS A 160 -2.58 8.25 17.73
CA LYS A 160 -1.44 8.57 16.87
C LYS A 160 -1.69 8.15 15.42
N LEU A 161 -2.32 6.98 15.20
CA LEU A 161 -2.68 6.48 13.88
C LEU A 161 -3.60 7.47 13.14
N ILE A 162 -4.67 7.91 13.80
CA ILE A 162 -5.63 8.88 13.25
C ILE A 162 -4.93 10.20 12.93
N ASN A 163 -4.12 10.72 13.84
CA ASN A 163 -3.38 11.96 13.64
C ASN A 163 -2.42 11.85 12.43
N SER A 164 -1.66 10.76 12.31
CA SER A 164 -0.76 10.54 11.17
C SER A 164 -1.53 10.50 9.86
N ILE A 165 -2.68 9.81 9.82
CA ILE A 165 -3.52 9.72 8.62
C ILE A 165 -4.11 11.08 8.26
N ASN A 166 -4.65 11.83 9.23
CA ASN A 166 -5.25 13.14 8.99
C ASN A 166 -4.23 14.20 8.54
N ASN A 167 -2.97 14.08 8.97
CA ASN A 167 -1.89 14.98 8.57
C ASN A 167 -1.15 14.54 7.29
N PHE A 168 -1.48 13.40 6.72
CA PHE A 168 -0.80 12.90 5.52
C PHE A 168 -1.12 13.77 4.30
N ARG A 169 -0.10 14.35 3.68
CA ARG A 169 -0.20 15.24 2.52
C ARG A 169 -0.08 14.55 1.16
N GLY A 170 -0.05 13.21 1.15
CA GLY A 170 0.15 12.44 -0.08
C GLY A 170 1.63 12.27 -0.45
N LEU A 171 1.86 11.59 -1.56
CA LEU A 171 3.17 11.50 -2.18
C LEU A 171 3.38 12.70 -3.10
N LYS A 172 4.62 13.19 -3.15
CA LYS A 172 5.01 14.26 -4.07
C LYS A 172 4.62 13.88 -5.51
N TYR A 173 3.85 14.75 -6.15
CA TYR A 173 3.35 14.58 -7.51
C TYR A 173 2.32 13.44 -7.74
N ARG A 174 1.78 12.81 -6.68
CA ARG A 174 0.73 11.80 -6.77
C ARG A 174 -0.45 12.20 -5.90
N GLN A 175 -1.47 12.79 -6.51
CA GLN A 175 -2.66 13.32 -5.81
C GLN A 175 -2.27 14.14 -4.57
N GLN A 176 -1.14 14.84 -4.67
CA GLN A 176 -0.57 15.62 -3.59
C GLN A 176 -1.40 16.88 -3.37
N ILE A 177 -1.97 17.05 -2.19
CA ILE A 177 -2.62 18.31 -1.81
C ILE A 177 -1.53 19.33 -1.52
N ILE A 178 -1.38 20.33 -2.41
CA ILE A 178 -0.40 21.41 -2.28
C ILE A 178 -0.98 22.66 -1.64
N PHE A 179 -2.30 22.85 -1.76
CA PHE A 179 -3.03 23.90 -1.09
C PHE A 179 -4.43 23.40 -0.71
N ASP A 180 -4.92 23.79 0.45
CA ASP A 180 -6.26 23.43 0.93
C ASP A 180 -6.86 24.55 1.76
N SER A 181 -8.02 25.04 1.32
CA SER A 181 -8.82 26.02 2.01
C SER A 181 -10.30 25.63 1.96
N LYS A 182 -11.17 26.47 2.56
CA LYS A 182 -12.62 26.25 2.52
C LYS A 182 -13.18 26.25 1.09
N ASN A 183 -12.61 27.11 0.21
CA ASN A 183 -13.17 27.37 -1.12
C ASN A 183 -12.32 26.79 -2.26
N LEU A 184 -11.08 26.38 -1.99
CA LEU A 184 -10.16 25.90 -3.02
C LEU A 184 -9.24 24.81 -2.48
N THR A 185 -9.14 23.72 -3.22
CA THR A 185 -8.14 22.67 -2.99
C THR A 185 -7.33 22.50 -4.27
N ILE A 186 -6.01 22.61 -4.19
CA ILE A 186 -5.11 22.40 -5.32
C ILE A 186 -4.39 21.06 -5.15
N ILE A 187 -4.55 20.19 -6.15
CA ILE A 187 -3.98 18.85 -6.15
C ILE A 187 -2.97 18.71 -7.28
N ASN A 188 -1.75 18.31 -6.96
CA ASN A 188 -0.71 17.99 -7.93
C ASN A 188 -0.68 16.47 -8.18
N ASP A 189 -1.04 16.07 -9.39
CA ASP A 189 -1.00 14.67 -9.84
C ASP A 189 -0.14 14.49 -11.10
N SER A 190 0.93 15.27 -11.23
CA SER A 190 1.79 15.31 -12.43
C SER A 190 2.56 14.00 -12.71
N LYS A 191 2.52 13.02 -11.82
CA LYS A 191 3.00 11.64 -12.09
C LYS A 191 1.98 10.78 -12.81
N SER A 192 0.75 11.22 -12.96
CA SER A 192 -0.25 10.56 -13.82
C SER A 192 0.04 10.90 -15.27
N THR A 193 0.41 9.90 -16.06
CA THR A 193 0.82 10.07 -17.46
C THR A 193 -0.32 9.90 -18.45
N GLY A 194 -1.55 9.74 -17.96
CA GLY A 194 -2.74 9.60 -18.80
C GLY A 194 -4.02 9.73 -18.01
N PHE A 195 -5.13 10.01 -18.71
CA PHE A 195 -6.45 10.23 -18.13
C PHE A 195 -6.90 9.11 -17.20
N ALA A 196 -6.70 7.85 -17.59
CA ALA A 196 -7.06 6.69 -16.78
C ALA A 196 -6.42 6.67 -15.38
N SER A 197 -5.24 7.27 -15.22
CA SER A 197 -4.57 7.37 -13.91
C SER A 197 -5.24 8.40 -13.00
N SER A 198 -5.72 9.51 -13.57
CA SER A 198 -6.36 10.61 -12.83
C SER A 198 -7.87 10.42 -12.69
N GLU A 199 -8.49 9.57 -13.52
CA GLU A 199 -9.95 9.37 -13.57
C GLU A 199 -10.56 9.06 -12.19
N ASN A 200 -9.88 8.25 -11.39
CA ASN A 200 -10.35 7.87 -10.06
C ASN A 200 -10.45 9.03 -9.08
N ILE A 201 -9.58 10.04 -9.20
CA ILE A 201 -9.71 11.22 -8.36
C ILE A 201 -10.74 12.18 -8.92
N LEU A 202 -10.76 12.38 -10.23
CA LEU A 202 -11.68 13.29 -10.91
C LEU A 202 -13.16 12.89 -10.67
N LYS A 203 -13.48 11.60 -10.69
CA LYS A 203 -14.83 11.09 -10.39
C LYS A 203 -15.35 11.39 -8.97
N ASN A 204 -14.46 11.70 -8.04
CA ASN A 204 -14.81 11.94 -6.64
C ASN A 204 -14.75 13.42 -6.23
N LEU A 205 -14.57 14.31 -7.19
CA LEU A 205 -14.50 15.74 -6.99
C LEU A 205 -15.60 16.45 -7.76
N ASN A 206 -16.05 17.61 -7.27
CA ASN A 206 -16.96 18.52 -7.95
C ASN A 206 -16.22 19.83 -8.29
N ASP A 207 -16.75 20.57 -9.27
CA ASP A 207 -16.23 21.89 -9.66
C ASP A 207 -14.73 21.88 -9.97
N ILE A 208 -14.34 21.03 -10.94
CA ILE A 208 -12.93 20.75 -11.25
C ILE A 208 -12.45 21.64 -12.39
N TYR A 209 -11.26 22.23 -12.21
CA TYR A 209 -10.41 22.76 -13.27
C TYR A 209 -9.20 21.83 -13.44
N TRP A 210 -9.12 21.16 -14.60
CA TRP A 210 -8.07 20.16 -14.88
C TRP A 210 -7.31 20.48 -16.16
#